data_751abe91e83aab20ec237b037c9aff24
#
_entry.id   751abe91e83aab20ec237b037c9aff24
#
_cell.length_a   1.000
_cell.length_b   1.000
_cell.length_c   1.000
_cell.angle_alpha   90.00
_cell.angle_beta   90.00
_cell.angle_gamma   90.00
#
_symmetry.space_group_name_H-M   'P 1'
#
loop_
_entity.id
_entity.type
_entity.pdbx_description
1 polymer ?
#
loop_
_entity_poly.entity_id
_entity_poly.type
_entity_poly.pdbx_seq_one_letter_code
_entity_poly.pdbx_strand_id
1 'polypeptide(L)'
;NPVKEAIRIAHLHSIPVLVDGAQGCVHENVDVQDLDCDFYAFSGHKIYAATGTGILYGKAEILNEMPPYMGGGDMVGTVTFAKTTYAQLPLKFEAGTPNFIGAATYTPAIEMIKQMRNGELAKAVKNEETAIKGYLEREFASIEGLKVYGKGENKIPLYSFSIEGVHPLDMAQILDKMGMAFRTGMLCAEPTMARFGVTSMMRISFAPYNTLEEAEVFVAALRKGLAMLR
;
A
#
# COMPACT_ATOMS: atom_id res chain seq x y z
N ASN A 1 -2.54 -10.04 6.61
CA ASN A 1 -3.75 -10.17 7.42
C ASN A 1 -4.64 -11.26 6.83
N PRO A 2 -5.37 -12.05 7.63
CA PRO A 2 -6.30 -13.07 7.16
C PRO A 2 -7.63 -12.44 6.73
N VAL A 3 -7.59 -11.66 5.63
CA VAL A 3 -8.71 -10.81 5.19
C VAL A 3 -9.94 -11.65 4.86
N LYS A 4 -9.78 -12.73 4.10
CA LYS A 4 -10.90 -13.63 3.70
C LYS A 4 -11.59 -14.22 4.90
N GLU A 5 -10.86 -14.62 5.93
CA GLU A 5 -11.45 -15.16 7.17
C GLU A 5 -12.17 -14.06 7.97
N ALA A 6 -11.62 -12.85 8.02
CA ALA A 6 -12.27 -11.72 8.67
C ALA A 6 -13.61 -11.37 7.99
N ILE A 7 -13.65 -11.37 6.66
CA ILE A 7 -14.88 -11.16 5.88
C ILE A 7 -15.90 -12.26 6.21
N ARG A 8 -15.48 -13.53 6.15
CA ARG A 8 -16.37 -14.66 6.48
C ARG A 8 -17.00 -14.53 7.87
N ILE A 9 -16.22 -14.15 8.87
CA ILE A 9 -16.73 -13.96 10.24
C ILE A 9 -17.71 -12.78 10.31
N ALA A 10 -17.39 -11.65 9.67
CA ALA A 10 -18.29 -10.49 9.65
C ALA A 10 -19.64 -10.82 8.99
N HIS A 11 -19.62 -11.55 7.88
CA HIS A 11 -20.83 -11.95 7.16
C HIS A 11 -21.72 -12.91 7.97
N LEU A 12 -21.18 -13.74 8.86
CA LEU A 12 -21.98 -14.53 9.80
C LEU A 12 -22.84 -13.66 10.72
N HIS A 13 -22.46 -12.41 10.90
CA HIS A 13 -23.17 -11.42 11.71
C HIS A 13 -23.85 -10.33 10.86
N SER A 14 -23.98 -10.54 9.55
CA SER A 14 -24.56 -9.57 8.60
C SER A 14 -23.87 -8.20 8.63
N ILE A 15 -22.55 -8.19 8.87
CA ILE A 15 -21.73 -6.98 8.90
C ILE A 15 -21.01 -6.83 7.54
N PRO A 16 -21.27 -5.76 6.76
CA PRO A 16 -20.55 -5.52 5.52
C PRO A 16 -19.09 -5.14 5.80
N VAL A 17 -18.20 -5.54 4.88
CA VAL A 17 -16.76 -5.35 5.03
C VAL A 17 -16.19 -4.51 3.90
N LEU A 18 -15.56 -3.40 4.25
CA LEU A 18 -14.70 -2.64 3.36
C LEU A 18 -13.23 -3.04 3.59
N VAL A 19 -12.57 -3.46 2.54
CA VAL A 19 -11.13 -3.76 2.55
C VAL A 19 -10.35 -2.54 2.06
N ASP A 20 -9.48 -1.99 2.90
CA ASP A 20 -8.42 -1.10 2.44
C ASP A 20 -7.36 -1.94 1.72
N GLY A 21 -7.46 -1.94 0.39
CA GLY A 21 -6.60 -2.68 -0.50
C GLY A 21 -5.39 -1.89 -1.01
N ALA A 22 -5.08 -0.75 -0.40
CA ALA A 22 -4.06 0.17 -0.89
C ALA A 22 -2.66 -0.46 -1.10
N GLN A 23 -2.31 -1.46 -0.31
CA GLN A 23 -1.09 -2.26 -0.52
C GLN A 23 -1.40 -3.62 -1.16
N GLY A 24 -2.53 -4.22 -0.85
CA GLY A 24 -2.92 -5.52 -1.40
C GLY A 24 -2.99 -5.51 -2.92
N CYS A 25 -3.53 -4.45 -3.53
CA CYS A 25 -3.70 -4.38 -4.98
C CYS A 25 -2.38 -4.41 -5.77
N VAL A 26 -1.24 -4.02 -5.17
CA VAL A 26 0.07 -4.05 -5.83
C VAL A 26 0.86 -5.32 -5.53
N HIS A 27 0.61 -5.98 -4.40
CA HIS A 27 1.41 -7.13 -3.96
C HIS A 27 0.70 -8.48 -4.13
N GLU A 28 -0.63 -8.49 -4.21
CA GLU A 28 -1.44 -9.72 -4.28
C GLU A 28 -2.28 -9.77 -5.55
N ASN A 29 -2.60 -10.97 -5.99
CA ASN A 29 -3.62 -11.16 -7.01
C ASN A 29 -4.99 -11.08 -6.35
N VAL A 30 -5.59 -9.91 -6.42
CA VAL A 30 -6.88 -9.63 -5.80
C VAL A 30 -8.02 -10.03 -6.74
N ASP A 31 -8.85 -10.94 -6.30
CA ASP A 31 -10.16 -11.26 -6.89
C ASP A 31 -11.23 -10.90 -5.85
N VAL A 32 -11.99 -9.84 -6.13
CA VAL A 32 -13.01 -9.35 -5.19
C VAL A 32 -14.20 -10.30 -5.04
N GLN A 33 -14.45 -11.15 -6.04
CA GLN A 33 -15.48 -12.19 -5.96
C GLN A 33 -15.02 -13.35 -5.07
N ASP A 34 -13.76 -13.79 -5.20
CA ASP A 34 -13.17 -14.81 -4.33
C ASP A 34 -13.00 -14.32 -2.88
N LEU A 35 -12.67 -13.04 -2.70
CA LEU A 35 -12.63 -12.41 -1.36
C LEU A 35 -14.01 -12.27 -0.74
N ASP A 36 -15.06 -12.12 -1.58
CA ASP A 36 -16.43 -11.82 -1.18
C ASP A 36 -16.55 -10.54 -0.33
N CYS A 37 -15.67 -9.57 -0.51
CA CYS A 37 -15.75 -8.28 0.18
C CYS A 37 -16.89 -7.43 -0.39
N ASP A 38 -17.51 -6.63 0.47
CA ASP A 38 -18.62 -5.74 0.07
C ASP A 38 -18.08 -4.49 -0.61
N PHE A 39 -16.91 -4.01 -0.15
CA PHE A 39 -16.18 -2.90 -0.74
C PHE A 39 -14.68 -3.19 -0.76
N TYR A 40 -14.00 -2.65 -1.78
CA TYR A 40 -12.54 -2.69 -1.88
C TYR A 40 -12.02 -1.35 -2.41
N ALA A 41 -11.12 -0.70 -1.68
CA ALA A 41 -10.62 0.63 -2.02
C ALA A 41 -9.10 0.64 -2.19
N PHE A 42 -8.60 1.38 -3.19
CA PHE A 42 -7.17 1.63 -3.36
C PHE A 42 -6.89 2.92 -4.13
N SER A 43 -5.65 3.41 -4.01
CA SER A 43 -5.18 4.63 -4.68
C SER A 43 -4.33 4.28 -5.90
N GLY A 44 -4.53 5.02 -7.00
CA GLY A 44 -3.83 4.79 -8.27
C GLY A 44 -2.31 4.89 -8.17
N HIS A 45 -1.77 5.87 -7.44
CA HIS A 45 -0.33 6.05 -7.30
C HIS A 45 0.39 4.87 -6.63
N LYS A 46 -0.30 4.02 -5.88
CA LYS A 46 0.29 2.82 -5.26
C LYS A 46 0.43 1.65 -6.23
N ILE A 47 -0.30 1.69 -7.33
CA ILE A 47 -0.20 0.73 -8.43
C ILE A 47 0.50 1.32 -9.66
N TYR A 48 1.33 2.34 -9.47
CA TYR A 48 2.08 3.04 -10.52
C TYR A 48 1.24 3.87 -11.49
N ALA A 49 -0.05 4.09 -11.24
CA ALA A 49 -0.89 5.04 -11.96
C ALA A 49 -0.72 6.47 -11.42
N ALA A 50 -1.36 7.45 -12.04
CA ALA A 50 -1.26 8.84 -11.64
C ALA A 50 -1.74 9.11 -10.21
N THR A 51 -1.16 10.13 -9.58
CA THR A 51 -1.64 10.68 -8.31
C THR A 51 -3.00 11.34 -8.46
N GLY A 52 -3.73 11.48 -7.33
CA GLY A 52 -5.04 12.15 -7.31
C GLY A 52 -6.19 11.30 -7.87
N THR A 53 -5.97 10.01 -8.08
CA THR A 53 -6.98 9.04 -8.50
C THR A 53 -7.05 7.85 -7.56
N GLY A 54 -8.21 7.23 -7.46
CA GLY A 54 -8.45 6.02 -6.69
C GLY A 54 -9.64 5.25 -7.24
N ILE A 55 -9.79 4.02 -6.81
CA ILE A 55 -10.91 3.15 -7.18
C ILE A 55 -11.59 2.66 -5.91
N LEU A 56 -12.92 2.70 -5.91
CA LEU A 56 -13.77 2.01 -4.98
C LEU A 56 -14.59 0.97 -5.75
N TYR A 57 -14.37 -0.29 -5.47
CA TYR A 57 -15.29 -1.37 -5.82
C TYR A 57 -16.36 -1.50 -4.75
N GLY A 58 -17.59 -1.80 -5.14
CA GLY A 58 -18.66 -2.16 -4.23
C GLY A 58 -19.65 -3.13 -4.87
N LYS A 59 -20.24 -4.02 -4.08
CA LYS A 59 -21.33 -4.90 -4.53
C LYS A 59 -22.51 -4.07 -5.02
N ALA A 60 -23.04 -4.39 -6.20
CA ALA A 60 -24.08 -3.59 -6.86
C ALA A 60 -25.36 -3.43 -6.03
N GLU A 61 -25.77 -4.49 -5.33
CA GLU A 61 -26.94 -4.48 -4.45
C GLU A 61 -26.80 -3.46 -3.32
N ILE A 62 -25.63 -3.34 -2.72
CA ILE A 62 -25.38 -2.38 -1.64
C ILE A 62 -25.28 -0.96 -2.21
N LEU A 63 -24.52 -0.79 -3.30
CA LEU A 63 -24.38 0.53 -3.95
C LEU A 63 -25.72 1.09 -4.44
N ASN A 64 -26.65 0.26 -4.88
CA ASN A 64 -27.96 0.69 -5.31
C ASN A 64 -28.81 1.28 -4.16
N GLU A 65 -28.66 0.76 -2.96
CA GLU A 65 -29.36 1.24 -1.77
C GLU A 65 -28.70 2.48 -1.14
N MET A 66 -27.40 2.67 -1.33
CA MET A 66 -26.68 3.81 -0.78
C MET A 66 -27.12 5.12 -1.45
N PRO A 67 -27.24 6.22 -0.72
CA PRO A 67 -27.35 7.54 -1.32
C PRO A 67 -26.06 7.91 -2.04
N PRO A 68 -26.10 8.78 -3.09
CA PRO A 68 -24.88 9.31 -3.68
C PRO A 68 -24.09 10.14 -2.65
N TYR A 69 -22.75 10.11 -2.75
CA TYR A 69 -21.89 10.84 -1.84
C TYR A 69 -21.94 12.36 -2.06
N MET A 70 -22.01 12.80 -3.34
CA MET A 70 -22.14 14.21 -3.73
C MET A 70 -22.98 14.33 -4.98
N GLY A 71 -23.54 15.53 -5.22
CA GLY A 71 -24.25 15.86 -6.44
C GLY A 71 -23.37 16.58 -7.46
N GLY A 72 -23.70 16.44 -8.74
CA GLY A 72 -22.98 17.10 -9.83
C GLY A 72 -23.55 16.73 -11.20
N GLY A 73 -22.90 17.18 -12.27
CA GLY A 73 -23.23 16.79 -13.64
C GLY A 73 -23.10 15.27 -13.83
N ASP A 74 -23.77 14.73 -14.82
CA ASP A 74 -23.77 13.35 -15.30
C ASP A 74 -24.31 12.28 -14.33
N MET A 75 -24.31 12.53 -13.02
CA MET A 75 -24.78 11.58 -12.00
C MET A 75 -26.26 11.73 -11.64
N VAL A 76 -26.95 12.73 -12.17
CA VAL A 76 -28.37 12.99 -11.93
C VAL A 76 -29.24 12.51 -13.10
N GLY A 77 -30.46 12.04 -12.80
CA GLY A 77 -31.49 11.79 -13.80
C GLY A 77 -32.35 13.04 -14.03
N THR A 78 -33.19 13.37 -13.05
CA THR A 78 -34.07 14.56 -13.08
C THR A 78 -33.88 15.36 -11.80
N VAL A 79 -33.82 16.67 -11.92
CA VAL A 79 -33.73 17.60 -10.79
C VAL A 79 -34.92 18.53 -10.79
N THR A 80 -35.69 18.55 -9.70
CA THR A 80 -36.77 19.49 -9.44
C THR A 80 -36.67 20.05 -8.04
N PHE A 81 -37.42 21.08 -7.71
CA PHE A 81 -37.49 21.59 -6.34
C PHE A 81 -38.03 20.57 -5.33
N ALA A 82 -38.85 19.61 -5.79
CA ALA A 82 -39.49 18.61 -4.94
C ALA A 82 -38.70 17.31 -4.84
N LYS A 83 -37.94 16.92 -5.89
CA LYS A 83 -37.30 15.62 -5.97
C LYS A 83 -36.11 15.62 -6.95
N THR A 84 -35.06 14.95 -6.58
CA THR A 84 -33.94 14.57 -7.45
C THR A 84 -33.91 13.06 -7.65
N THR A 85 -33.68 12.62 -8.88
CA THR A 85 -33.38 11.25 -9.22
C THR A 85 -31.92 11.14 -9.70
N TYR A 86 -31.35 9.96 -9.59
CA TYR A 86 -29.95 9.76 -9.89
C TYR A 86 -29.77 8.78 -11.05
N ALA A 87 -28.61 8.86 -11.69
CA ALA A 87 -28.21 7.93 -12.73
C ALA A 87 -28.03 6.51 -12.15
N GLN A 88 -27.98 5.53 -13.04
CA GLN A 88 -27.64 4.14 -12.69
C GLN A 88 -26.15 4.02 -12.32
N LEU A 89 -25.79 2.93 -11.63
CA LEU A 89 -24.40 2.56 -11.41
C LEU A 89 -23.66 2.39 -12.76
N PRO A 90 -22.38 2.79 -12.86
CA PRO A 90 -21.55 3.39 -11.81
C PRO A 90 -21.73 4.92 -11.68
N LEU A 91 -22.39 5.57 -12.65
CA LEU A 91 -22.49 7.03 -12.76
C LEU A 91 -23.12 7.71 -11.53
N LYS A 92 -23.96 7.00 -10.78
CA LYS A 92 -24.56 7.49 -9.52
C LYS A 92 -23.53 8.05 -8.53
N PHE A 93 -22.29 7.58 -8.57
CA PHE A 93 -21.21 8.00 -7.67
C PHE A 93 -20.10 8.80 -8.39
N GLU A 94 -20.29 9.14 -9.67
CA GLU A 94 -19.33 9.87 -10.51
C GLU A 94 -19.84 11.30 -10.77
N ALA A 95 -19.68 12.20 -9.81
CA ALA A 95 -20.21 13.56 -9.88
C ALA A 95 -19.29 14.53 -10.66
N GLY A 96 -19.78 15.03 -11.79
CA GLY A 96 -19.07 15.98 -12.65
C GLY A 96 -18.02 15.31 -13.55
N THR A 97 -17.28 16.13 -14.31
CA THR A 97 -16.24 15.63 -15.22
C THR A 97 -15.14 14.93 -14.44
N PRO A 98 -14.91 13.62 -14.67
CA PRO A 98 -13.89 12.86 -13.93
C PRO A 98 -12.48 13.24 -14.37
N ASN A 99 -11.48 12.88 -13.56
CA ASN A 99 -10.06 12.96 -13.94
C ASN A 99 -9.73 11.84 -14.96
N PHE A 100 -10.20 12.01 -16.21
CA PHE A 100 -10.02 11.02 -17.27
C PHE A 100 -8.57 10.86 -17.70
N ILE A 101 -7.73 11.90 -17.58
CA ILE A 101 -6.28 11.80 -17.85
C ILE A 101 -5.63 10.87 -16.82
N GLY A 102 -5.94 11.07 -15.53
CA GLY A 102 -5.46 10.18 -14.49
C GLY A 102 -6.00 8.75 -14.64
N ALA A 103 -7.28 8.59 -15.00
CA ALA A 103 -7.89 7.28 -15.23
C ALA A 103 -7.23 6.53 -16.39
N ALA A 104 -6.83 7.20 -17.48
CA ALA A 104 -6.14 6.59 -18.60
C ALA A 104 -4.80 5.94 -18.22
N THR A 105 -4.16 6.37 -17.12
CA THR A 105 -2.90 5.78 -16.64
C THR A 105 -3.05 4.42 -15.98
N TYR A 106 -4.28 3.99 -15.64
CA TYR A 106 -4.50 2.68 -15.03
C TYR A 106 -4.20 1.52 -15.98
N THR A 107 -4.54 1.66 -17.26
CA THR A 107 -4.29 0.58 -18.23
C THR A 107 -2.81 0.19 -18.30
N PRO A 108 -1.86 1.08 -18.60
CA PRO A 108 -0.45 0.72 -18.63
C PRO A 108 0.08 0.29 -17.25
N ALA A 109 -0.41 0.87 -16.16
CA ALA A 109 0.00 0.47 -14.81
C ALA A 109 -0.42 -0.98 -14.48
N ILE A 110 -1.66 -1.35 -14.78
CA ILE A 110 -2.16 -2.71 -14.57
C ILE A 110 -1.44 -3.71 -15.48
N GLU A 111 -1.18 -3.34 -16.73
CA GLU A 111 -0.41 -4.19 -17.65
C GLU A 111 1.00 -4.44 -17.14
N MET A 112 1.69 -3.42 -16.64
CA MET A 112 3.01 -3.56 -16.02
C MET A 112 2.96 -4.53 -14.81
N ILE A 113 1.99 -4.36 -13.90
CA ILE A 113 1.83 -5.27 -12.76
C ILE A 113 1.56 -6.71 -13.22
N LYS A 114 0.72 -6.90 -14.24
CA LYS A 114 0.46 -8.23 -14.79
C LYS A 114 1.74 -8.88 -15.35
N GLN A 115 2.57 -8.11 -16.04
CA GLN A 115 3.86 -8.61 -16.56
C GLN A 115 4.82 -8.99 -15.43
N MET A 116 4.90 -8.17 -14.38
CA MET A 116 5.74 -8.44 -13.21
C MET A 116 5.26 -9.65 -12.37
N ARG A 117 4.01 -10.08 -12.55
CA ARG A 117 3.42 -11.22 -11.82
C ARG A 117 3.33 -12.51 -12.62
N ASN A 118 3.54 -12.46 -13.93
CA ASN A 118 3.39 -13.60 -14.81
C ASN A 118 4.62 -13.82 -15.69
N GLY A 119 4.87 -15.10 -16.04
CA GLY A 119 5.94 -15.49 -16.95
C GLY A 119 7.35 -15.37 -16.38
N GLU A 120 8.32 -15.15 -17.26
CA GLU A 120 9.74 -15.11 -16.90
C GLU A 120 10.10 -13.87 -16.07
N LEU A 121 9.47 -12.72 -16.33
CA LEU A 121 9.69 -11.51 -15.53
C LEU A 121 9.26 -11.71 -14.08
N ALA A 122 8.14 -12.40 -13.84
CA ALA A 122 7.68 -12.71 -12.48
C ALA A 122 8.68 -13.58 -11.71
N LYS A 123 9.33 -14.52 -12.39
CA LYS A 123 10.38 -15.35 -11.78
C LYS A 123 11.60 -14.50 -11.40
N ALA A 124 12.02 -13.60 -12.30
CA ALA A 124 13.13 -12.70 -12.04
C ALA A 124 12.84 -11.77 -10.84
N VAL A 125 11.68 -11.13 -10.81
CA VAL A 125 11.22 -10.28 -9.70
C VAL A 125 11.20 -11.06 -8.39
N LYS A 126 10.61 -12.26 -8.38
CA LYS A 126 10.53 -13.10 -7.18
C LYS A 126 11.90 -13.55 -6.67
N ASN A 127 12.82 -13.86 -7.57
CA ASN A 127 14.19 -14.24 -7.21
C ASN A 127 14.92 -13.06 -6.56
N GLU A 128 14.79 -11.87 -7.14
CA GLU A 128 15.40 -10.65 -6.62
C GLU A 128 14.80 -10.26 -5.25
N GLU A 129 13.48 -10.27 -5.10
CA GLU A 129 12.82 -10.03 -3.82
C GLU A 129 13.27 -11.04 -2.74
N THR A 130 13.45 -12.30 -3.12
CA THR A 130 13.93 -13.36 -2.20
C THR A 130 15.37 -13.11 -1.79
N ALA A 131 16.22 -12.71 -2.72
CA ALA A 131 17.63 -12.38 -2.45
C ALA A 131 17.75 -11.16 -1.53
N ILE A 132 17.01 -10.07 -1.84
CA ILE A 132 16.93 -8.85 -1.01
C ILE A 132 16.48 -9.21 0.41
N LYS A 133 15.40 -9.98 0.53
CA LYS A 133 14.83 -10.38 1.82
C LYS A 133 15.84 -11.16 2.65
N GLY A 134 16.45 -12.21 2.08
CA GLY A 134 17.44 -13.02 2.77
C GLY A 134 18.71 -12.24 3.16
N TYR A 135 19.14 -11.32 2.32
CA TYR A 135 20.25 -10.42 2.61
C TYR A 135 19.92 -9.49 3.79
N LEU A 136 18.81 -8.77 3.72
CA LEU A 136 18.44 -7.82 4.77
C LEU A 136 18.18 -8.48 6.13
N GLU A 137 17.54 -9.65 6.15
CA GLU A 137 17.30 -10.39 7.39
C GLU A 137 18.61 -10.78 8.09
N ARG A 138 19.59 -11.25 7.33
CA ARG A 138 20.93 -11.58 7.83
C ARG A 138 21.69 -10.34 8.32
N GLU A 139 21.72 -9.29 7.50
CA GLU A 139 22.46 -8.08 7.81
C GLU A 139 21.87 -7.33 9.01
N PHE A 140 20.55 -7.21 9.09
CA PHE A 140 19.88 -6.55 10.22
C PHE A 140 20.08 -7.30 11.53
N ALA A 141 20.12 -8.64 11.49
CA ALA A 141 20.42 -9.45 12.66
C ALA A 141 21.85 -9.24 13.19
N SER A 142 22.78 -8.78 12.34
CA SER A 142 24.18 -8.54 12.69
C SER A 142 24.47 -7.12 13.19
N ILE A 143 23.49 -6.20 13.10
CA ILE A 143 23.63 -4.81 13.57
C ILE A 143 23.19 -4.74 15.03
N GLU A 144 24.12 -4.44 15.92
CA GLU A 144 23.85 -4.30 17.36
C GLU A 144 22.81 -3.22 17.64
N GLY A 145 21.81 -3.52 18.47
CA GLY A 145 20.73 -2.63 18.85
C GLY A 145 19.66 -2.44 17.78
N LEU A 146 19.78 -3.04 16.59
CA LEU A 146 18.75 -3.00 15.55
C LEU A 146 17.61 -3.95 15.90
N LYS A 147 16.40 -3.40 15.94
CA LYS A 147 15.16 -4.15 16.18
C LYS A 147 14.21 -3.98 15.01
N VAL A 148 13.88 -5.09 14.35
CA VAL A 148 12.86 -5.13 13.29
C VAL A 148 11.48 -5.36 13.90
N TYR A 149 10.47 -4.63 13.42
CA TYR A 149 9.07 -4.79 13.79
C TYR A 149 8.30 -5.53 12.70
N GLY A 150 7.33 -6.36 13.13
CA GLY A 150 6.58 -7.22 12.21
C GLY A 150 7.33 -8.52 11.87
N LYS A 151 6.90 -9.62 12.52
CA LYS A 151 7.49 -10.96 12.38
C LYS A 151 6.56 -11.88 11.60
N GLY A 152 6.19 -11.51 10.37
CA GLY A 152 5.39 -12.40 9.50
C GLY A 152 6.31 -13.17 8.55
N GLU A 153 6.02 -14.45 8.31
CA GLU A 153 6.73 -15.25 7.30
C GLU A 153 6.39 -14.76 5.89
N ASN A 154 5.13 -14.48 5.65
CA ASN A 154 4.61 -13.95 4.39
C ASN A 154 4.56 -12.42 4.45
N LYS A 155 5.70 -11.77 4.24
CA LYS A 155 5.79 -10.31 4.10
C LYS A 155 6.51 -9.93 2.83
N ILE A 156 6.11 -8.79 2.29
CA ILE A 156 6.83 -8.12 1.20
C ILE A 156 8.18 -7.58 1.70
N PRO A 157 9.13 -7.22 0.83
CA PRO A 157 10.42 -6.65 1.22
C PRO A 157 10.24 -5.20 1.74
N LEU A 158 9.58 -5.09 2.89
CA LEU A 158 9.34 -3.88 3.65
C LEU A 158 9.73 -4.11 5.10
N TYR A 159 10.60 -3.29 5.64
CA TYR A 159 11.12 -3.41 7.00
C TYR A 159 10.96 -2.11 7.76
N SER A 160 10.18 -2.16 8.85
CA SER A 160 10.16 -1.12 9.86
C SER A 160 11.09 -1.52 10.99
N PHE A 161 11.98 -0.64 11.39
CA PHE A 161 13.00 -0.94 12.40
C PHE A 161 13.38 0.30 13.22
N SER A 162 13.98 0.06 14.36
CA SER A 162 14.67 1.07 15.19
C SER A 162 16.07 0.58 15.52
N ILE A 163 16.93 1.50 15.95
CA ILE A 163 18.28 1.17 16.43
C ILE A 163 18.46 1.87 17.76
N GLU A 164 18.89 1.13 18.76
CA GLU A 164 19.10 1.64 20.12
C GLU A 164 20.12 2.80 20.12
N GLY A 165 19.77 3.88 20.81
CA GLY A 165 20.60 5.09 20.87
C GLY A 165 20.62 5.96 19.60
N VAL A 166 19.85 5.61 18.56
CA VAL A 166 19.83 6.35 17.29
C VAL A 166 18.46 6.93 17.04
N HIS A 167 18.40 8.27 16.90
CA HIS A 167 17.16 8.92 16.51
C HIS A 167 16.88 8.71 15.01
N PRO A 168 15.68 8.24 14.62
CA PRO A 168 15.37 7.93 13.21
C PRO A 168 15.62 9.10 12.23
N LEU A 169 15.33 10.33 12.66
CA LEU A 169 15.52 11.51 11.80
C LEU A 169 16.99 11.82 11.54
N ASP A 170 17.87 11.65 12.54
CA ASP A 170 19.32 11.91 12.39
C ASP A 170 19.91 10.91 11.38
N MET A 171 19.56 9.65 11.51
CA MET A 171 19.94 8.63 10.53
C MET A 171 19.40 8.96 9.13
N ALA A 172 18.15 9.44 9.05
CA ALA A 172 17.56 9.80 7.77
C ALA A 172 18.32 10.93 7.08
N GLN A 173 18.72 11.96 7.81
CA GLN A 173 19.48 13.10 7.26
C GLN A 173 20.87 12.67 6.74
N ILE A 174 21.51 11.73 7.44
CA ILE A 174 22.81 11.20 7.01
C ILE A 174 22.65 10.37 5.73
N LEU A 175 21.68 9.45 5.71
CA LEU A 175 21.45 8.55 4.59
C LEU A 175 20.93 9.29 3.34
N ASP A 176 20.10 10.33 3.52
CA ASP A 176 19.65 11.19 2.44
C ASP A 176 20.83 11.84 1.69
N LYS A 177 21.82 12.35 2.43
CA LYS A 177 23.07 12.89 1.85
C LYS A 177 23.92 11.83 1.14
N MET A 178 23.69 10.55 1.42
CA MET A 178 24.31 9.42 0.72
C MET A 178 23.46 8.90 -0.46
N GLY A 179 22.36 9.58 -0.78
CA GLY A 179 21.45 9.21 -1.88
C GLY A 179 20.44 8.11 -1.53
N MET A 180 20.25 7.80 -0.25
CA MET A 180 19.30 6.78 0.20
C MET A 180 17.96 7.39 0.59
N ALA A 181 16.92 7.09 -0.18
CA ALA A 181 15.55 7.50 0.13
C ALA A 181 14.83 6.41 0.94
N PHE A 182 14.51 6.70 2.19
CA PHE A 182 13.70 5.84 3.05
C PHE A 182 12.82 6.68 3.98
N ARG A 183 11.87 6.04 4.63
CA ARG A 183 10.90 6.77 5.45
C ARG A 183 11.22 6.70 6.93
N THR A 184 10.99 7.81 7.64
CA THR A 184 11.07 7.88 9.10
C THR A 184 9.83 8.53 9.69
N GLY A 185 9.66 8.41 11.02
CA GLY A 185 8.60 9.02 11.78
C GLY A 185 7.53 8.02 12.23
N MET A 186 6.33 8.51 12.48
CA MET A 186 5.18 7.72 12.97
C MET A 186 4.54 6.83 11.89
N LEU A 187 4.97 6.92 10.64
CA LEU A 187 4.53 6.11 9.50
C LEU A 187 3.00 6.13 9.28
N CYS A 188 2.30 7.20 9.69
CA CYS A 188 0.84 7.31 9.73
C CYS A 188 0.16 6.21 10.57
N ALA A 189 0.83 5.70 11.61
CA ALA A 189 0.41 4.57 12.42
C ALA A 189 0.73 4.79 13.92
N GLU A 190 0.39 5.95 14.45
CA GLU A 190 0.70 6.38 15.81
C GLU A 190 0.23 5.39 16.90
N PRO A 191 -1.00 4.81 16.82
CA PRO A 191 -1.41 3.79 17.77
C PRO A 191 -0.52 2.53 17.74
N THR A 192 0.01 2.18 16.55
CA THR A 192 0.95 1.07 16.41
C THR A 192 2.31 1.40 17.04
N MET A 193 2.80 2.64 16.87
CA MET A 193 4.00 3.11 17.56
C MET A 193 3.85 3.00 19.08
N ALA A 194 2.73 3.49 19.63
CA ALA A 194 2.43 3.40 21.05
C ALA A 194 2.42 1.96 21.57
N ARG A 195 1.81 1.03 20.80
CA ARG A 195 1.81 -0.41 21.13
C ARG A 195 3.22 -1.00 21.20
N PHE A 196 4.13 -0.55 20.34
CA PHE A 196 5.53 -1.00 20.35
C PHE A 196 6.41 -0.24 21.32
N GLY A 197 5.90 0.78 22.00
CA GLY A 197 6.65 1.61 22.97
C GLY A 197 7.68 2.51 22.32
N VAL A 198 7.43 2.95 21.07
CA VAL A 198 8.32 3.85 20.33
C VAL A 198 7.55 5.07 19.82
N THR A 199 8.23 6.18 19.64
CA THR A 199 7.64 7.42 19.10
C THR A 199 7.80 7.55 17.58
N SER A 200 8.81 6.87 17.02
CA SER A 200 9.11 6.87 15.59
C SER A 200 9.93 5.65 15.20
N MET A 201 9.90 5.32 13.91
CA MET A 201 10.67 4.23 13.32
C MET A 201 11.32 4.67 12.01
N MET A 202 12.31 3.90 11.58
CA MET A 202 12.82 3.88 10.21
C MET A 202 12.08 2.82 9.42
N ARG A 203 11.81 3.07 8.12
CA ARG A 203 11.21 2.08 7.23
C ARG A 203 11.86 2.12 5.86
N ILE A 204 12.38 0.98 5.43
CA ILE A 204 12.81 0.75 4.07
C ILE A 204 11.83 -0.18 3.36
N SER A 205 11.58 0.08 2.09
CA SER A 205 10.74 -0.77 1.22
C SER A 205 11.37 -0.86 -0.15
N PHE A 206 11.25 -2.03 -0.75
CA PHE A 206 11.77 -2.33 -2.08
C PHE A 206 10.59 -2.62 -3.01
N ALA A 207 10.61 -1.99 -4.17
CA ALA A 207 9.69 -2.24 -5.26
C ALA A 207 10.22 -3.37 -6.16
N PRO A 208 9.39 -3.95 -7.03
CA PRO A 208 9.82 -5.03 -7.93
C PRO A 208 10.98 -4.70 -8.87
N TYR A 209 11.32 -3.42 -9.03
CA TYR A 209 12.44 -2.94 -9.85
C TYR A 209 13.72 -2.65 -9.04
N ASN A 210 13.69 -2.77 -7.72
CA ASN A 210 14.90 -2.64 -6.90
C ASN A 210 15.74 -3.92 -6.96
N THR A 211 17.04 -3.77 -6.77
CA THR A 211 18.03 -4.84 -6.90
C THR A 211 18.68 -5.19 -5.57
N LEU A 212 19.27 -6.38 -5.50
CA LEU A 212 20.10 -6.79 -4.36
C LEU A 212 21.26 -5.82 -4.12
N GLU A 213 21.89 -5.32 -5.19
CA GLU A 213 22.98 -4.35 -5.09
C GLU A 213 22.53 -3.06 -4.38
N GLU A 214 21.31 -2.58 -4.65
CA GLU A 214 20.74 -1.42 -3.94
C GLU A 214 20.54 -1.70 -2.45
N ALA A 215 20.14 -2.92 -2.09
CA ALA A 215 20.05 -3.35 -0.69
C ALA A 215 21.42 -3.40 -0.01
N GLU A 216 22.45 -3.85 -0.71
CA GLU A 216 23.85 -3.89 -0.25
C GLU A 216 24.38 -2.47 0.00
N VAL A 217 24.15 -1.56 -0.95
CA VAL A 217 24.52 -0.14 -0.83
C VAL A 217 23.79 0.51 0.35
N PHE A 218 22.49 0.21 0.54
CA PHE A 218 21.74 0.70 1.71
C PHE A 218 22.34 0.23 3.03
N VAL A 219 22.67 -1.06 3.17
CA VAL A 219 23.23 -1.59 4.43
C VAL A 219 24.62 -1.00 4.70
N ALA A 220 25.44 -0.85 3.67
CA ALA A 220 26.75 -0.21 3.79
C ALA A 220 26.61 1.26 4.26
N ALA A 221 25.67 2.00 3.69
CA ALA A 221 25.36 3.37 4.10
C ALA A 221 24.82 3.43 5.53
N LEU A 222 23.93 2.50 5.91
CA LEU A 222 23.40 2.39 7.28
C LEU A 222 24.52 2.17 8.31
N ARG A 223 25.45 1.25 8.06
CA ARG A 223 26.62 0.99 8.93
C ARG A 223 27.51 2.22 9.04
N LYS A 224 27.76 2.92 7.93
CA LYS A 224 28.52 4.16 7.94
C LYS A 224 27.82 5.26 8.73
N GLY A 225 26.51 5.42 8.57
CA GLY A 225 25.70 6.35 9.35
C GLY A 225 25.75 6.05 10.85
N LEU A 226 25.69 4.77 11.22
CA LEU A 226 25.85 4.34 12.63
C LEU A 226 27.20 4.72 13.21
N ALA A 227 28.28 4.55 12.46
CA ALA A 227 29.61 4.93 12.91
C ALA A 227 29.78 6.46 13.08
N MET A 228 28.90 7.26 12.46
CA MET A 228 28.89 8.73 12.63
C MET A 228 28.04 9.19 13.83
N LEU A 229 27.09 8.35 14.28
CA LEU A 229 26.13 8.68 15.35
C LEU A 229 26.51 8.04 16.70
N ARG A 230 27.45 7.11 16.72
CA ARG A 230 28.05 6.47 17.92
C ARG A 230 29.46 6.97 18.17
#